data_99efd131e692e6a8814d10655af273b8
#
_entry.id   99efd131e692e6a8814d10655af273b8
#
_cell.length_a   1.000
_cell.length_b   1.000
_cell.length_c   1.000
_cell.angle_alpha   90.00
_cell.angle_beta   90.00
_cell.angle_gamma   90.00
#
_symmetry.space_group_name_H-M   'P 1'
#
loop_
_entity.id
_entity.type
_entity.pdbx_description
1 polymer ?
#
loop_
_entity_poly.entity_id
_entity_poly.type
_entity_poly.pdbx_seq_one_letter_code
_entity_poly.pdbx_strand_id
1 'polypeptide(L)'
;VVTNKPKVNAVTIVNHLFPNKFMYVFGNTVYQPKKPHPCLVQLAMQLMESNKNETLMIGDSNVDIETAINAKIKSIGCEWGFRGKEELVQAGATYTVSKPSDIKELLK
;
A
#
# COMPACT_ATOMS: atom_id res chain seq x y z
N VAL A 1 0.75 2.41 -6.87
CA VAL A 1 1.04 1.04 -6.42
C VAL A 1 2.43 1.00 -5.83
N VAL A 2 2.58 0.38 -4.66
CA VAL A 2 3.87 0.16 -4.00
C VAL A 2 3.99 -1.32 -3.66
N THR A 3 4.97 -1.99 -4.27
CA THR A 3 5.15 -3.44 -4.12
C THR A 3 6.62 -3.81 -3.97
N ASN A 4 6.88 -4.91 -3.25
CA ASN A 4 8.22 -5.50 -3.17
C ASN A 4 8.60 -6.34 -4.39
N LYS A 5 7.64 -6.56 -5.30
CA LYS A 5 7.90 -7.21 -6.58
C LYS A 5 8.89 -6.37 -7.40
N PRO A 6 9.80 -6.98 -8.19
CA PRO A 6 10.72 -6.21 -9.05
C PRO A 6 9.95 -5.20 -9.92
N LYS A 7 10.48 -3.99 -10.03
CA LYS A 7 9.81 -2.88 -10.71
C LYS A 7 9.34 -3.24 -12.12
N VAL A 8 10.20 -3.88 -12.91
CA VAL A 8 9.87 -4.25 -14.29
C VAL A 8 8.63 -5.16 -14.33
N ASN A 9 8.60 -6.14 -13.45
CA ASN A 9 7.47 -7.07 -13.37
C ASN A 9 6.19 -6.37 -12.89
N ALA A 10 6.31 -5.50 -11.89
CA ALA A 10 5.18 -4.75 -11.35
C ALA A 10 4.56 -3.84 -12.42
N VAL A 11 5.37 -3.08 -13.13
CA VAL A 11 4.91 -2.19 -14.20
C VAL A 11 4.20 -2.98 -15.29
N THR A 12 4.78 -4.10 -15.72
CA THR A 12 4.18 -4.95 -16.75
C THR A 12 2.81 -5.49 -16.33
N ILE A 13 2.70 -6.01 -15.10
CA ILE A 13 1.46 -6.57 -14.57
C ILE A 13 0.37 -5.50 -14.46
N VAL A 14 0.71 -4.35 -13.86
CA VAL A 14 -0.25 -3.26 -13.65
C VAL A 14 -0.73 -2.71 -14.99
N ASN A 15 0.16 -2.50 -15.94
CA ASN A 15 -0.22 -2.00 -17.26
C ASN A 15 -1.09 -2.98 -18.03
N HIS A 16 -0.87 -4.28 -17.84
CA HIS A 16 -1.67 -5.31 -18.51
C HIS A 16 -3.07 -5.44 -17.90
N LEU A 17 -3.15 -5.50 -16.56
CA LEU A 17 -4.41 -5.74 -15.86
C LEU A 17 -5.22 -4.47 -15.61
N PHE A 18 -4.56 -3.35 -15.41
CA PHE A 18 -5.19 -2.08 -15.02
C PHE A 18 -4.63 -0.91 -15.83
N PRO A 19 -4.77 -0.91 -17.17
CA PRO A 19 -4.19 0.15 -17.99
C PRO A 19 -4.76 1.52 -17.63
N ASN A 20 -3.87 2.49 -17.41
CA ASN A 20 -4.20 3.88 -17.09
C ASN A 20 -5.03 4.07 -15.81
N LYS A 21 -5.00 3.11 -14.87
CA LYS A 21 -5.76 3.21 -13.62
C LYS A 21 -4.93 3.74 -12.45
N PHE A 22 -3.60 3.62 -12.53
CA PHE A 22 -2.70 4.04 -11.46
C PHE A 22 -1.75 5.11 -11.96
N MET A 23 -1.59 6.17 -11.17
CA MET A 23 -0.72 7.29 -11.51
C MET A 23 0.75 6.88 -11.47
N TYR A 24 1.15 6.11 -10.45
CA TYR A 24 2.52 5.65 -10.27
C TYR A 24 2.54 4.18 -9.88
N VAL A 25 3.59 3.48 -10.31
CA VAL A 25 3.87 2.10 -9.91
C VAL A 25 5.31 2.04 -9.44
N PHE A 26 5.51 1.78 -8.14
CA PHE A 26 6.83 1.62 -7.53
C PHE A 26 7.06 0.16 -7.19
N GLY A 27 8.12 -0.40 -7.73
CA GLY A 27 8.55 -1.75 -7.42
C GLY A 27 9.94 -1.76 -6.82
N ASN A 28 10.42 -2.96 -6.47
CA ASN A 28 11.75 -3.12 -5.92
C ASN A 28 12.83 -2.81 -6.94
N THR A 29 13.78 -1.97 -6.55
CA THR A 29 14.99 -1.67 -7.33
C THR A 29 16.19 -1.75 -6.40
N VAL A 30 17.40 -1.74 -6.98
CA VAL A 30 18.64 -1.71 -6.20
C VAL A 30 18.91 -0.34 -5.55
N TYR A 31 18.14 0.67 -5.92
CA TYR A 31 18.38 2.05 -5.48
C TYR A 31 17.60 2.47 -4.24
N GLN A 32 16.49 1.81 -3.95
CA GLN A 32 15.66 2.14 -2.79
C GLN A 32 15.37 0.90 -1.96
N PRO A 33 15.29 1.05 -0.63
CA PRO A 33 14.89 -0.03 0.24
C PRO A 33 13.40 -0.38 0.03
N LYS A 34 13.11 -1.67 0.10
CA LYS A 34 11.74 -2.18 -0.08
C LYS A 34 10.93 -2.08 1.22
N LYS A 35 9.61 -2.29 1.12
CA LYS A 35 8.75 -2.38 2.29
C LYS A 35 9.25 -3.45 3.27
N PRO A 36 9.19 -3.25 4.57
CA PRO A 36 8.45 -2.21 5.30
C PRO A 36 9.17 -0.86 5.46
N HIS A 37 10.29 -0.63 4.78
CA HIS A 37 10.90 0.69 4.77
C HIS A 37 9.95 1.69 4.11
N PRO A 38 9.78 2.90 4.64
CA PRO A 38 8.78 3.85 4.12
C PRO A 38 9.20 4.60 2.87
N CYS A 39 10.40 4.37 2.34
CA CYS A 39 11.00 5.14 1.25
C CYS A 39 10.08 5.29 0.03
N LEU A 40 9.53 4.18 -0.48
CA LEU A 40 8.71 4.21 -1.68
C LEU A 40 7.37 4.91 -1.45
N VAL A 41 6.79 4.76 -0.27
CA VAL A 41 5.56 5.45 0.10
C VAL A 41 5.81 6.94 0.23
N GLN A 42 6.91 7.33 0.85
CA GLN A 42 7.31 8.74 0.97
C GLN A 42 7.55 9.36 -0.39
N LEU A 43 8.20 8.64 -1.31
CA LEU A 43 8.41 9.09 -2.67
C LEU A 43 7.08 9.28 -3.41
N ALA A 44 6.16 8.33 -3.27
CA ALA A 44 4.81 8.44 -3.85
C ALA A 44 4.09 9.68 -3.35
N MET A 45 4.13 9.93 -2.03
CA MET A 45 3.51 11.12 -1.43
C MET A 45 4.12 12.41 -1.98
N GLN A 46 5.43 12.44 -2.12
CA GLN A 46 6.12 13.60 -2.66
C GLN A 46 5.72 13.88 -4.11
N LEU A 47 5.71 12.86 -4.96
CA LEU A 47 5.34 13.00 -6.37
C LEU A 47 3.86 13.34 -6.57
N MET A 48 3.00 12.88 -5.67
CA MET A 48 1.56 13.18 -5.71
C MET A 48 1.21 14.47 -4.95
N GLU A 49 2.19 15.10 -4.34
CA GLU A 49 2.01 16.31 -3.53
C GLU A 49 0.94 16.12 -2.45
N SER A 50 0.91 14.93 -1.84
CA SER A 50 -0.03 14.62 -0.77
C SER A 50 0.66 14.62 0.58
N ASN A 51 -0.09 14.96 1.63
CA ASN A 51 0.44 14.94 3.00
C ASN A 51 -0.03 13.70 3.75
N LYS A 52 0.49 13.50 4.96
CA LYS A 52 0.20 12.32 5.79
C LYS A 52 -1.28 12.20 6.13
N ASN A 53 -1.99 13.31 6.29
CA ASN A 53 -3.41 13.31 6.63
C ASN A 53 -4.32 12.95 5.45
N GLU A 54 -3.78 13.01 4.23
CA GLU A 54 -4.52 12.74 3.00
C GLU A 54 -4.15 11.39 2.38
N THR A 55 -3.24 10.64 3.00
CA THR A 55 -2.68 9.43 2.41
C THR A 55 -3.03 8.22 3.25
N LEU A 56 -3.46 7.16 2.56
CA LEU A 56 -3.77 5.87 3.17
C LEU A 56 -2.99 4.77 2.47
N MET A 57 -2.41 3.86 3.25
CA MET A 57 -1.83 2.63 2.73
C MET A 57 -2.89 1.53 2.77
N ILE A 58 -3.10 0.86 1.65
CA ILE A 58 -4.04 -0.26 1.57
C ILE A 58 -3.26 -1.52 1.23
N GLY A 59 -3.40 -2.55 2.03
CA GLY A 59 -2.67 -3.78 1.81
C GLY A 59 -3.21 -4.96 2.60
N ASP A 60 -2.66 -6.14 2.34
CA ASP A 60 -3.18 -7.40 2.90
C ASP A 60 -2.19 -8.11 3.84
N SER A 61 -1.04 -7.50 4.15
CA SER A 61 -0.02 -8.12 4.98
C SER A 61 0.50 -7.18 6.07
N ASN A 62 1.14 -7.79 7.08
CA ASN A 62 1.83 -7.03 8.12
C ASN A 62 2.90 -6.10 7.53
N VAL A 63 3.52 -6.49 6.43
CA VAL A 63 4.53 -5.65 5.76
C VAL A 63 3.93 -4.33 5.30
N ASP A 64 2.72 -4.35 4.74
CA ASP A 64 2.02 -3.15 4.31
C ASP A 64 1.67 -2.24 5.49
N ILE A 65 1.17 -2.85 6.58
CA ILE A 65 0.80 -2.10 7.77
C ILE A 65 2.02 -1.48 8.44
N GLU A 66 3.11 -2.23 8.53
CA GLU A 66 4.37 -1.72 9.07
C GLU A 66 4.94 -0.58 8.22
N THR A 67 4.78 -0.67 6.89
CA THR A 67 5.18 0.40 5.98
C THR A 67 4.42 1.68 6.29
N ALA A 68 3.11 1.56 6.49
CA ALA A 68 2.27 2.71 6.83
C ALA A 68 2.69 3.35 8.17
N ILE A 69 2.94 2.53 9.18
CA ILE A 69 3.41 3.00 10.48
C ILE A 69 4.74 3.73 10.34
N ASN A 70 5.67 3.16 9.59
CA ASN A 70 6.99 3.75 9.38
C ASN A 70 6.91 5.06 8.58
N ALA A 71 5.94 5.18 7.68
CA ALA A 71 5.67 6.42 6.94
C ALA A 71 4.78 7.39 7.72
N LYS A 72 4.27 6.99 8.90
CA LYS A 72 3.38 7.77 9.76
C LYS A 72 2.08 8.16 9.07
N ILE A 73 1.52 7.23 8.31
CA ILE A 73 0.21 7.36 7.66
C ILE A 73 -0.73 6.28 8.17
N LYS A 74 -2.02 6.49 7.96
CA LYS A 74 -3.04 5.51 8.28
C LYS A 74 -3.04 4.35 7.29
N SER A 75 -3.57 3.21 7.72
CA SER A 75 -3.64 2.01 6.88
C SER A 75 -5.01 1.37 6.92
N ILE A 76 -5.33 0.68 5.83
CA ILE A 76 -6.50 -0.19 5.72
C ILE A 76 -5.98 -1.59 5.40
N GLY A 77 -6.23 -2.54 6.29
CA GLY A 77 -5.88 -3.94 6.09
C GLY A 77 -7.02 -4.69 5.39
N CYS A 78 -6.69 -5.41 4.32
CA CYS A 78 -7.65 -6.18 3.53
C CYS A 78 -7.69 -7.63 4.02
N GLU A 79 -8.80 -8.03 4.64
CA GLU A 79 -8.96 -9.33 5.31
C GLU A 79 -9.02 -10.52 4.35
N TRP A 80 -9.32 -10.26 3.08
CA TRP A 80 -9.45 -11.32 2.06
C TRP A 80 -8.11 -11.82 1.49
N GLY A 81 -6.99 -11.22 1.91
CA GLY A 81 -5.66 -11.66 1.50
C GLY A 81 -5.16 -12.88 2.28
N PHE A 82 -3.90 -13.23 2.07
CA PHE A 82 -3.31 -14.42 2.68
C PHE A 82 -3.16 -14.35 4.20
N ARG A 83 -3.05 -13.15 4.76
CA ARG A 83 -2.68 -12.98 6.18
C ARG A 83 -3.86 -12.92 7.12
N GLY A 84 -4.99 -12.39 6.65
CA GLY A 84 -6.21 -12.33 7.43
C GLY A 84 -6.23 -11.22 8.48
N LYS A 85 -7.43 -11.06 9.08
CA LYS A 85 -7.73 -9.95 9.99
C LYS A 85 -6.83 -9.91 11.21
N GLU A 86 -6.61 -11.05 11.85
CA GLU A 86 -5.88 -11.10 13.12
C GLU A 86 -4.46 -10.55 12.99
N GLU A 87 -3.74 -10.97 11.96
CA GLU A 87 -2.40 -10.49 11.70
C GLU A 87 -2.37 -8.99 11.40
N LEU A 88 -3.36 -8.51 10.64
CA LEU A 88 -3.46 -7.09 10.29
C LEU A 88 -3.73 -6.22 11.53
N VAL A 89 -4.61 -6.66 12.40
CA VAL A 89 -4.91 -5.97 13.66
C VAL A 89 -3.68 -5.95 14.56
N GLN A 90 -3.00 -7.08 14.71
CA GLN A 90 -1.80 -7.18 15.53
C GLN A 90 -0.65 -6.32 14.99
N ALA A 91 -0.57 -6.15 13.67
CA ALA A 91 0.43 -5.28 13.05
C ALA A 91 0.13 -3.79 13.26
N GLY A 92 -1.08 -3.44 13.68
CA GLY A 92 -1.46 -2.06 13.99
C GLY A 92 -2.22 -1.35 12.89
N ALA A 93 -2.97 -2.09 12.05
CA ALA A 93 -3.81 -1.48 11.02
C ALA A 93 -4.79 -0.47 11.64
N THR A 94 -4.94 0.69 11.00
CA THR A 94 -5.89 1.70 11.45
C THR A 94 -7.33 1.18 11.29
N TYR A 95 -7.61 0.57 10.15
CA TYR A 95 -8.88 -0.05 9.83
C TYR A 95 -8.64 -1.41 9.19
N THR A 96 -9.58 -2.33 9.34
CA THR A 96 -9.62 -3.56 8.53
C THR A 96 -10.97 -3.66 7.83
N VAL A 97 -10.98 -4.23 6.64
CA VAL A 97 -12.18 -4.39 5.83
C VAL A 97 -12.27 -5.81 5.29
N SER A 98 -13.50 -6.35 5.23
CA SER A 98 -13.72 -7.73 4.79
C SER A 98 -13.98 -7.87 3.29
N LYS A 99 -14.31 -6.76 2.62
CA LYS A 99 -14.58 -6.75 1.17
C LYS A 99 -14.18 -5.39 0.57
N PRO A 100 -13.87 -5.35 -0.74
CA PRO A 100 -13.43 -4.10 -1.39
C PRO A 100 -14.40 -2.92 -1.27
N SER A 101 -15.71 -3.18 -1.30
CA SER A 101 -16.71 -2.12 -1.18
C SER A 101 -16.65 -1.38 0.16
N ASP A 102 -16.13 -2.02 1.22
CA ASP A 102 -15.99 -1.39 2.53
C ASP A 102 -14.93 -0.29 2.53
N ILE A 103 -13.94 -0.38 1.65
CA ILE A 103 -12.92 0.68 1.50
C ILE A 103 -13.59 1.98 1.10
N LYS A 104 -14.51 1.91 0.15
CA LYS A 104 -15.23 3.07 -0.35
C LYS A 104 -16.02 3.77 0.76
N GLU A 105 -16.61 2.99 1.67
CA GLU A 105 -17.35 3.55 2.80
C GLU A 105 -16.45 4.32 3.77
N LEU A 106 -15.21 3.84 3.98
CA LEU A 106 -14.25 4.52 4.84
C LEU A 106 -13.75 5.84 4.25
N LEU A 107 -13.81 5.99 2.92
CA LEU A 107 -13.30 7.18 2.22
C LEU A 107 -14.35 8.29 2.07
N LYS A 108 -15.56 8.06 2.51
CA LYS A 108 -16.65 9.05 2.45
C LYS A 108 -16.49 10.17 3.49
#